data_4fcc12e7faf3350181c0e8bcc388749e
#
_entry.id   4fcc12e7faf3350181c0e8bcc388749e
#
_cell.length_a   1.000
_cell.length_b   1.000
_cell.length_c   1.000
_cell.angle_alpha   90.00
_cell.angle_beta   90.00
_cell.angle_gamma   90.00
#
_symmetry.space_group_name_H-M   'P 1'
#
loop_
_entity.id
_entity.type
_entity.pdbx_description
1 polymer ?
#
loop_
_entity_poly.entity_id
_entity_poly.type
_entity_poly.pdbx_seq_one_letter_code
_entity_poly.pdbx_strand_id
1 'polypeptide(L)'
;MNLEEGRLLFERAAVALQGEVEAPASADHVMCLLFIARFRFYSGDAFAGIDPAARGVAMAQSLGDRGLVAKAMKMLGAVYLETGNFPDAISVLGQAYVAARESNDTTQEVGILSNLGLVYQHSGRFRDAVPCYLRAIEVTERSGDRNSPQERYNRAAALANLALAYLQMGDFSRGIAAAERTVETLPDPIDIHERVVRASVECYYTRLLLEKHDVAGARERALLAKKFSEGSTKLAEMFADMALGLVETNEVASRDCGLTRLQNVVNASRKGSASALRDALATIVRGYEAVGQPNAALVYLHEVMQLNRDSRVRSVLRHHHRHLANVSTSLQLDRAAQDAINKQRQELRFQRLSMDKLHHCMEVLEKNSVVAELHDDETGEHCFRVGALAKELALKKGMDGDMCTLIDLSARLHDIGKLRIPESILLKPGRLAAEERAIMEKHCEHGWELVGEGGLAQLFVAQEIALNHHERWDGTGYPNKRQGNMIPLAARITALADVFDALTHRRCYKEAWSVDEALREIANLRGKHFDPELTDLFLELIPELRLRHENLDLYLGAEARNNEFIMERERLARELRKDLGTYDLGV
;
A
#
# COMPACT_ATOMS: atom_id res chain seq x y z
N MET A 1 39.62 5.84 -3.48
CA MET A 1 39.16 7.00 -2.67
C MET A 1 38.24 6.45 -1.60
N ASN A 2 38.59 6.62 -0.33
CA ASN A 2 37.80 6.12 0.79
C ASN A 2 36.47 6.90 0.83
N LEU A 3 35.37 6.24 1.23
CA LEU A 3 34.02 6.85 1.33
C LEU A 3 34.04 8.16 2.15
N GLU A 4 34.88 8.25 3.16
CA GLU A 4 35.03 9.43 4.00
C GLU A 4 35.77 10.58 3.30
N GLU A 5 36.80 10.30 2.53
CA GLU A 5 37.51 11.31 1.71
C GLU A 5 36.62 11.86 0.60
N GLY A 6 35.83 10.99 -0.02
CA GLY A 6 34.79 11.39 -0.97
C GLY A 6 33.76 12.32 -0.33
N ARG A 7 33.31 12.03 0.91
CA ARG A 7 32.38 12.86 1.68
C ARG A 7 32.94 14.27 1.92
N LEU A 8 34.20 14.37 2.41
CA LEU A 8 34.81 15.65 2.73
C LEU A 8 35.03 16.53 1.48
N LEU A 9 35.39 15.91 0.34
CA LEU A 9 35.53 16.61 -0.93
C LEU A 9 34.18 17.15 -1.44
N PHE A 10 33.10 16.36 -1.31
CA PHE A 10 31.76 16.77 -1.73
C PHE A 10 31.13 17.77 -0.78
N GLU A 11 31.34 17.66 0.55
CA GLU A 11 30.91 18.67 1.51
C GLU A 11 31.62 20.00 1.31
N ARG A 12 32.93 19.97 0.99
CA ARG A 12 33.71 21.18 0.62
C ARG A 12 33.22 21.79 -0.70
N ALA A 13 32.93 20.98 -1.71
CA ALA A 13 32.35 21.44 -2.97
C ALA A 13 30.95 22.03 -2.75
N ALA A 14 30.12 21.39 -1.91
CA ALA A 14 28.80 21.89 -1.57
C ALA A 14 28.83 23.22 -0.81
N VAL A 15 29.79 23.40 0.12
CA VAL A 15 30.01 24.67 0.87
C VAL A 15 30.54 25.74 -0.08
N ALA A 16 31.49 25.43 -0.96
CA ALA A 16 31.98 26.36 -1.96
C ALA A 16 30.86 26.85 -2.91
N LEU A 17 29.96 25.93 -3.30
CA LEU A 17 28.79 26.25 -4.13
C LEU A 17 27.67 26.99 -3.37
N GLN A 18 27.60 26.90 -2.02
CA GLN A 18 26.68 27.68 -1.19
C GLN A 18 27.15 29.12 -0.98
N GLY A 19 28.46 29.39 -1.07
CA GLY A 19 29.05 30.73 -0.96
C GLY A 19 28.89 31.58 -2.24
N GLU A 20 28.61 30.97 -3.38
CA GLU A 20 28.39 31.66 -4.67
C GLU A 20 26.90 31.79 -4.99
N VAL A 21 26.20 32.63 -4.22
CA VAL A 21 24.74 32.89 -4.37
C VAL A 21 24.38 33.51 -5.75
N GLU A 22 25.37 33.92 -6.56
CA GLU A 22 25.18 34.59 -7.85
C GLU A 22 25.83 33.87 -9.05
N ALA A 23 26.35 32.63 -8.88
CA ALA A 23 26.90 31.89 -10.02
C ALA A 23 25.78 31.44 -10.96
N PRO A 24 25.90 31.63 -12.29
CA PRO A 24 24.88 31.19 -13.24
C PRO A 24 24.73 29.67 -13.16
N ALA A 25 23.47 29.19 -13.30
CA ALA A 25 23.17 27.78 -13.34
C ALA A 25 24.04 27.08 -14.40
N SER A 26 24.67 25.96 -14.05
CA SER A 26 25.51 25.18 -14.96
C SER A 26 25.22 23.68 -14.83
N ALA A 27 25.54 22.92 -15.86
CA ALA A 27 25.43 21.47 -15.84
C ALA A 27 26.28 20.83 -14.74
N ASP A 28 27.47 21.37 -14.49
CA ASP A 28 28.37 20.89 -13.44
C ASP A 28 27.78 21.10 -12.03
N HIS A 29 27.10 22.22 -11.83
CA HIS A 29 26.37 22.51 -10.58
C HIS A 29 25.27 21.47 -10.34
N VAL A 30 24.48 21.15 -11.38
CA VAL A 30 23.47 20.09 -11.29
C VAL A 30 24.14 18.76 -10.94
N MET A 31 25.22 18.41 -11.63
CA MET A 31 25.95 17.15 -11.36
C MET A 31 26.47 17.08 -9.92
N CYS A 32 27.02 18.17 -9.37
CA CYS A 32 27.43 18.23 -7.96
C CYS A 32 26.26 17.95 -7.00
N LEU A 33 25.10 18.58 -7.23
CA LEU A 33 23.92 18.36 -6.41
C LEU A 33 23.45 16.89 -6.47
N LEU A 34 23.47 16.29 -7.67
CA LEU A 34 23.11 14.88 -7.84
C LEU A 34 24.11 13.93 -7.17
N PHE A 35 25.40 14.25 -7.18
CA PHE A 35 26.42 13.49 -6.44
C PHE A 35 26.21 13.58 -4.93
N ILE A 36 25.87 14.75 -4.38
CA ILE A 36 25.55 14.90 -2.97
C ILE A 36 24.32 14.04 -2.62
N ALA A 37 23.25 14.12 -3.41
CA ALA A 37 22.07 13.30 -3.22
C ALA A 37 22.37 11.80 -3.25
N ARG A 38 23.16 11.37 -4.23
CA ARG A 38 23.61 9.99 -4.39
C ARG A 38 24.47 9.52 -3.22
N PHE A 39 25.37 10.37 -2.73
CA PHE A 39 26.19 10.06 -1.57
C PHE A 39 25.32 9.86 -0.32
N ARG A 40 24.37 10.79 -0.04
CA ARG A 40 23.42 10.66 1.06
C ARG A 40 22.58 9.40 0.95
N PHE A 41 22.15 9.06 -0.26
CA PHE A 41 21.43 7.82 -0.54
C PHE A 41 22.24 6.57 -0.12
N TYR A 42 23.49 6.45 -0.56
CA TYR A 42 24.33 5.28 -0.23
C TYR A 42 24.86 5.27 1.20
N SER A 43 24.93 6.40 1.90
CA SER A 43 25.29 6.46 3.32
C SER A 43 24.15 6.13 4.27
N GLY A 44 22.96 5.77 3.75
CA GLY A 44 21.79 5.44 4.55
C GLY A 44 20.98 6.65 5.03
N ASP A 45 21.38 7.87 4.63
CA ASP A 45 20.67 9.12 4.94
C ASP A 45 19.94 9.65 3.70
N ALA A 46 19.10 8.82 3.11
CA ALA A 46 18.34 9.17 1.90
C ALA A 46 17.47 10.42 2.09
N PHE A 47 17.04 10.70 3.31
CA PHE A 47 16.25 11.89 3.60
C PHE A 47 17.01 13.19 3.37
N ALA A 48 18.27 13.27 3.77
CA ALA A 48 19.12 14.42 3.50
C ALA A 48 19.48 14.57 2.01
N GLY A 49 19.23 13.51 1.20
CA GLY A 49 19.38 13.53 -0.25
C GLY A 49 18.25 14.22 -1.00
N ILE A 50 17.09 14.44 -0.38
CA ILE A 50 15.91 15.01 -1.06
C ILE A 50 16.17 16.45 -1.52
N ASP A 51 16.68 17.32 -0.64
CA ASP A 51 16.91 18.73 -0.96
C ASP A 51 17.90 18.91 -2.11
N PRO A 52 19.12 18.35 -2.08
CA PRO A 52 20.05 18.49 -3.18
C PRO A 52 19.51 17.90 -4.48
N ALA A 53 18.78 16.75 -4.46
CA ALA A 53 18.17 16.21 -5.65
C ALA A 53 17.09 17.14 -6.23
N ALA A 54 16.22 17.70 -5.39
CA ALA A 54 15.17 18.62 -5.83
C ALA A 54 15.73 19.94 -6.39
N ARG A 55 16.78 20.49 -5.78
CA ARG A 55 17.51 21.65 -6.31
C ARG A 55 18.16 21.34 -7.65
N GLY A 56 18.74 20.14 -7.78
CA GLY A 56 19.28 19.65 -9.04
C GLY A 56 18.24 19.59 -10.16
N VAL A 57 17.03 19.13 -9.86
CA VAL A 57 15.90 19.13 -10.81
C VAL A 57 15.52 20.55 -11.22
N ALA A 58 15.32 21.45 -10.26
CA ALA A 58 14.95 22.85 -10.55
C ALA A 58 16.00 23.55 -11.43
N MET A 59 17.28 23.34 -11.13
CA MET A 59 18.39 23.92 -11.90
C MET A 59 18.49 23.29 -13.30
N ALA A 60 18.34 21.96 -13.46
CA ALA A 60 18.33 21.32 -14.76
C ALA A 60 17.18 21.82 -15.64
N GLN A 61 16.00 22.06 -15.04
CA GLN A 61 14.86 22.64 -15.74
C GLN A 61 15.14 24.07 -16.22
N SER A 62 15.82 24.89 -15.41
CA SER A 62 16.17 26.27 -15.81
C SER A 62 17.18 26.31 -16.96
N LEU A 63 18.02 25.28 -17.09
CA LEU A 63 18.96 25.14 -18.21
C LEU A 63 18.30 24.66 -19.51
N GLY A 64 17.09 24.10 -19.44
CA GLY A 64 16.38 23.58 -20.60
C GLY A 64 16.93 22.28 -21.19
N ASP A 65 17.94 21.66 -20.55
CA ASP A 65 18.55 20.40 -20.98
C ASP A 65 17.70 19.19 -20.54
N ARG A 66 17.00 18.56 -21.50
CA ARG A 66 16.11 17.43 -21.26
C ARG A 66 16.83 16.19 -20.71
N GLY A 67 18.05 15.91 -21.18
CA GLY A 67 18.85 14.79 -20.69
C GLY A 67 19.26 14.99 -19.23
N LEU A 68 19.67 16.20 -18.88
CA LEU A 68 20.03 16.56 -17.52
C LEU A 68 18.81 16.55 -16.58
N VAL A 69 17.66 17.02 -17.07
CA VAL A 69 16.36 16.93 -16.35
C VAL A 69 16.00 15.47 -16.06
N ALA A 70 16.09 14.58 -17.06
CA ALA A 70 15.83 13.15 -16.87
C ALA A 70 16.73 12.53 -15.80
N LYS A 71 18.03 12.85 -15.86
CA LYS A 71 19.03 12.37 -14.89
C LYS A 71 18.76 12.88 -13.48
N ALA A 72 18.42 14.17 -13.32
CA ALA A 72 18.12 14.77 -12.04
C ALA A 72 16.82 14.21 -11.43
N MET A 73 15.76 14.10 -12.22
CA MET A 73 14.50 13.51 -11.80
C MET A 73 14.62 12.02 -11.45
N LYS A 74 15.44 11.24 -12.19
CA LYS A 74 15.74 9.85 -11.85
C LYS A 74 16.36 9.75 -10.46
N MET A 75 17.32 10.62 -10.14
CA MET A 75 17.96 10.62 -8.81
C MET A 75 16.94 10.98 -7.71
N LEU A 76 16.13 12.01 -7.91
CA LEU A 76 15.08 12.39 -6.96
C LEU A 76 14.06 11.26 -6.76
N GLY A 77 13.67 10.58 -7.83
CA GLY A 77 12.78 9.43 -7.76
C GLY A 77 13.38 8.25 -6.99
N ALA A 78 14.69 7.98 -7.14
CA ALA A 78 15.40 6.96 -6.37
C ALA A 78 15.44 7.32 -4.87
N VAL A 79 15.68 8.58 -4.53
CA VAL A 79 15.64 9.07 -3.14
C VAL A 79 14.23 8.96 -2.55
N TYR A 80 13.19 9.27 -3.31
CA TYR A 80 11.81 9.09 -2.88
C TYR A 80 11.43 7.61 -2.68
N LEU A 81 11.92 6.72 -3.53
CA LEU A 81 11.75 5.27 -3.36
C LEU A 81 12.35 4.82 -2.02
N GLU A 82 13.58 5.19 -1.72
CA GLU A 82 14.28 4.78 -0.50
C GLU A 82 13.62 5.36 0.76
N THR A 83 13.11 6.60 0.68
CA THR A 83 12.38 7.23 1.78
C THR A 83 10.93 6.77 1.90
N GLY A 84 10.48 5.83 1.03
CA GLY A 84 9.12 5.29 1.01
C GLY A 84 8.06 6.27 0.52
N ASN A 85 8.47 7.36 -0.10
CA ASN A 85 7.55 8.32 -0.71
C ASN A 85 7.15 7.89 -2.11
N PHE A 86 6.42 6.78 -2.21
CA PHE A 86 6.07 6.15 -3.48
C PHE A 86 5.24 7.04 -4.43
N PRO A 87 4.25 7.83 -3.97
CA PRO A 87 3.48 8.69 -4.86
C PRO A 87 4.35 9.72 -5.59
N ASP A 88 5.21 10.43 -4.86
CA ASP A 88 6.12 11.42 -5.46
C ASP A 88 7.18 10.73 -6.34
N ALA A 89 7.65 9.53 -5.94
CA ALA A 89 8.56 8.74 -6.77
C ALA A 89 7.94 8.39 -8.12
N ILE A 90 6.68 7.91 -8.15
CA ILE A 90 5.97 7.58 -9.40
C ILE A 90 5.79 8.84 -10.26
N SER A 91 5.38 9.96 -9.65
CA SER A 91 5.18 11.22 -10.38
C SER A 91 6.46 11.73 -11.01
N VAL A 92 7.54 11.81 -10.22
CA VAL A 92 8.84 12.33 -10.70
C VAL A 92 9.48 11.40 -11.73
N LEU A 93 9.44 10.06 -11.50
CA LEU A 93 9.97 9.09 -12.46
C LEU A 93 9.15 9.04 -13.75
N GLY A 94 7.83 9.26 -13.69
CA GLY A 94 6.99 9.40 -14.88
C GLY A 94 7.39 10.60 -15.75
N GLN A 95 7.68 11.75 -15.12
CA GLN A 95 8.19 12.94 -15.82
C GLN A 95 9.62 12.70 -16.35
N ALA A 96 10.47 12.03 -15.56
CA ALA A 96 11.82 11.65 -15.99
C ALA A 96 11.79 10.76 -17.24
N TYR A 97 10.84 9.81 -17.31
CA TYR A 97 10.66 8.93 -18.47
C TYR A 97 10.34 9.70 -19.75
N VAL A 98 9.44 10.69 -19.65
CA VAL A 98 9.13 11.57 -20.79
C VAL A 98 10.38 12.34 -21.23
N ALA A 99 11.10 12.95 -20.29
CA ALA A 99 12.31 13.73 -20.59
C ALA A 99 13.43 12.86 -21.20
N ALA A 100 13.62 11.62 -20.72
CA ALA A 100 14.61 10.68 -21.29
C ALA A 100 14.26 10.29 -22.74
N ARG A 101 12.98 10.08 -23.04
CA ARG A 101 12.52 9.80 -24.40
C ARG A 101 12.68 10.99 -25.34
N GLU A 102 12.40 12.19 -24.87
CA GLU A 102 12.58 13.43 -25.64
C GLU A 102 14.07 13.70 -25.95
N SER A 103 14.98 13.28 -25.06
CA SER A 103 16.44 13.39 -25.28
C SER A 103 17.06 12.19 -26.00
N ASN A 104 16.27 11.15 -26.34
CA ASN A 104 16.73 9.88 -26.90
C ASN A 104 17.82 9.18 -26.05
N ASP A 105 17.84 9.38 -24.72
CA ASP A 105 18.78 8.75 -23.81
C ASP A 105 18.24 7.39 -23.32
N THR A 106 18.53 6.34 -24.07
CA THR A 106 18.09 4.96 -23.78
C THR A 106 18.60 4.46 -22.43
N THR A 107 19.81 4.86 -22.03
CA THR A 107 20.40 4.48 -20.73
C THR A 107 19.61 5.07 -19.56
N GLN A 108 19.19 6.33 -19.66
CA GLN A 108 18.31 6.92 -18.65
C GLN A 108 16.92 6.29 -18.70
N GLU A 109 16.37 6.05 -19.90
CA GLU A 109 15.06 5.41 -20.07
C GLU A 109 15.00 4.07 -19.31
N VAL A 110 15.98 3.20 -19.49
CA VAL A 110 16.08 1.89 -18.81
C VAL A 110 16.19 2.04 -17.29
N GLY A 111 17.08 2.92 -16.83
CA GLY A 111 17.25 3.15 -15.39
C GLY A 111 16.00 3.72 -14.71
N ILE A 112 15.26 4.59 -15.41
CA ILE A 112 14.00 5.16 -14.91
C ILE A 112 12.90 4.09 -14.85
N LEU A 113 12.76 3.27 -15.90
CA LEU A 113 11.81 2.15 -15.94
C LEU A 113 12.10 1.13 -14.83
N SER A 114 13.38 0.82 -14.57
CA SER A 114 13.78 -0.05 -13.47
C SER A 114 13.40 0.53 -12.11
N ASN A 115 13.62 1.83 -11.89
CA ASN A 115 13.23 2.49 -10.66
C ASN A 115 11.70 2.56 -10.50
N LEU A 116 10.93 2.80 -11.57
CA LEU A 116 9.46 2.73 -11.53
C LEU A 116 8.97 1.34 -11.14
N GLY A 117 9.57 0.30 -11.71
CA GLY A 117 9.28 -1.08 -11.34
C GLY A 117 9.54 -1.33 -9.85
N LEU A 118 10.67 -0.87 -9.32
CA LEU A 118 11.00 -0.99 -7.89
C LEU A 118 9.99 -0.22 -7.01
N VAL A 119 9.56 0.99 -7.41
CA VAL A 119 8.55 1.75 -6.68
C VAL A 119 7.23 0.97 -6.62
N TYR A 120 6.79 0.39 -7.73
CA TYR A 120 5.59 -0.44 -7.76
C TYR A 120 5.74 -1.70 -6.89
N GLN A 121 6.89 -2.39 -6.94
CA GLN A 121 7.15 -3.54 -6.08
C GLN A 121 7.09 -3.18 -4.59
N HIS A 122 7.82 -2.14 -4.17
CA HIS A 122 7.84 -1.72 -2.75
C HIS A 122 6.51 -1.15 -2.25
N SER A 123 5.63 -0.71 -3.16
CA SER A 123 4.27 -0.31 -2.84
C SER A 123 3.25 -1.47 -2.87
N GLY A 124 3.72 -2.72 -3.11
CA GLY A 124 2.87 -3.92 -3.20
C GLY A 124 2.14 -4.08 -4.54
N ARG A 125 2.41 -3.22 -5.52
CA ARG A 125 1.77 -3.22 -6.85
C ARG A 125 2.57 -4.06 -7.85
N PHE A 126 2.77 -5.33 -7.55
CA PHE A 126 3.65 -6.22 -8.33
C PHE A 126 3.23 -6.35 -9.80
N ARG A 127 1.91 -6.35 -10.09
CA ARG A 127 1.40 -6.40 -11.47
C ARG A 127 1.79 -5.19 -12.30
N ASP A 128 1.92 -4.01 -11.68
CA ASP A 128 2.34 -2.78 -12.37
C ASP A 128 3.86 -2.69 -12.53
N ALA A 129 4.63 -3.40 -11.71
CA ALA A 129 6.08 -3.48 -11.84
C ALA A 129 6.53 -4.26 -13.10
N VAL A 130 5.84 -5.37 -13.42
CA VAL A 130 6.19 -6.26 -14.54
C VAL A 130 6.28 -5.54 -15.87
N PRO A 131 5.30 -4.73 -16.32
CA PRO A 131 5.41 -3.97 -17.57
C PRO A 131 6.61 -3.02 -17.62
N CYS A 132 6.98 -2.41 -16.48
CA CYS A 132 8.14 -1.52 -16.42
C CYS A 132 9.43 -2.28 -16.70
N TYR A 133 9.62 -3.45 -16.08
CA TYR A 133 10.81 -4.27 -16.33
C TYR A 133 10.85 -4.86 -17.73
N LEU A 134 9.71 -5.36 -18.24
CA LEU A 134 9.65 -5.86 -19.61
C LEU A 134 10.00 -4.76 -20.62
N ARG A 135 9.50 -3.54 -20.41
CA ARG A 135 9.85 -2.41 -21.27
C ARG A 135 11.31 -2.02 -21.14
N ALA A 136 11.90 -2.05 -19.93
CA ALA A 136 13.33 -1.81 -19.73
C ALA A 136 14.18 -2.83 -20.51
N ILE A 137 13.83 -4.11 -20.46
CA ILE A 137 14.50 -5.18 -21.22
C ILE A 137 14.38 -4.93 -22.73
N GLU A 138 13.17 -4.63 -23.22
CA GLU A 138 12.91 -4.36 -24.63
C GLU A 138 13.78 -3.19 -25.15
N VAL A 139 13.91 -2.11 -24.37
CA VAL A 139 14.75 -0.95 -24.73
C VAL A 139 16.21 -1.37 -24.86
N THR A 140 16.74 -2.18 -23.91
CA THR A 140 18.14 -2.69 -24.00
C THR A 140 18.35 -3.63 -25.19
N GLU A 141 17.35 -4.40 -25.60
CA GLU A 141 17.42 -5.31 -26.75
C GLU A 141 17.36 -4.57 -28.08
N ARG A 142 16.75 -3.40 -28.13
CA ARG A 142 16.68 -2.52 -29.33
C ARG A 142 17.88 -1.57 -29.45
N SER A 143 18.67 -1.40 -28.40
CA SER A 143 19.87 -0.57 -28.41
C SER A 143 20.85 -1.07 -29.45
N GLY A 144 21.49 -0.14 -30.19
CA GLY A 144 22.50 -0.46 -31.22
C GLY A 144 23.75 -1.11 -30.65
N ASP A 145 24.04 -0.93 -29.36
CA ASP A 145 25.21 -1.50 -28.66
C ASP A 145 24.79 -2.49 -27.57
N ARG A 146 24.09 -3.55 -27.99
CA ARG A 146 23.49 -4.58 -27.08
C ARG A 146 24.50 -5.25 -26.15
N ASN A 147 25.79 -5.24 -26.49
CA ASN A 147 26.86 -5.95 -25.79
C ASN A 147 27.74 -5.01 -24.97
N SER A 148 27.44 -3.71 -24.93
CA SER A 148 28.19 -2.81 -24.03
C SER A 148 28.03 -3.26 -22.57
N PRO A 149 29.06 -3.09 -21.74
CA PRO A 149 28.98 -3.44 -20.31
C PRO A 149 27.77 -2.80 -19.61
N GLN A 150 27.46 -1.55 -19.97
CA GLN A 150 26.34 -0.81 -19.38
C GLN A 150 24.98 -1.41 -19.76
N GLU A 151 24.76 -1.74 -21.06
CA GLU A 151 23.50 -2.31 -21.52
C GLU A 151 23.30 -3.74 -21.00
N ARG A 152 24.40 -4.51 -20.92
CA ARG A 152 24.41 -5.84 -20.31
C ARG A 152 24.02 -5.78 -18.84
N TYR A 153 24.62 -4.86 -18.07
CA TYR A 153 24.25 -4.62 -16.67
C TYR A 153 22.80 -4.22 -16.51
N ASN A 154 22.34 -3.23 -17.30
CA ASN A 154 20.97 -2.72 -17.25
C ASN A 154 19.94 -3.83 -17.53
N ARG A 155 20.18 -4.65 -18.55
CA ARG A 155 19.32 -5.79 -18.91
C ARG A 155 19.28 -6.83 -17.81
N ALA A 156 20.43 -7.19 -17.26
CA ALA A 156 20.51 -8.16 -16.19
C ALA A 156 19.83 -7.68 -14.91
N ALA A 157 19.99 -6.42 -14.54
CA ALA A 157 19.33 -5.81 -13.40
C ALA A 157 17.80 -5.80 -13.57
N ALA A 158 17.31 -5.47 -14.78
CA ALA A 158 15.88 -5.49 -15.07
C ALA A 158 15.30 -6.92 -15.02
N LEU A 159 16.03 -7.91 -15.55
CA LEU A 159 15.65 -9.33 -15.48
C LEU A 159 15.65 -9.87 -14.05
N ALA A 160 16.63 -9.51 -13.22
CA ALA A 160 16.69 -9.91 -11.81
C ALA A 160 15.51 -9.34 -11.02
N ASN A 161 15.17 -8.06 -11.23
CA ASN A 161 14.01 -7.43 -10.62
C ASN A 161 12.69 -8.05 -11.12
N LEU A 162 12.62 -8.44 -12.39
CA LEU A 162 11.47 -9.16 -12.96
C LEU A 162 11.30 -10.54 -12.31
N ALA A 163 12.39 -11.27 -12.05
CA ALA A 163 12.37 -12.54 -11.34
C ALA A 163 11.81 -12.37 -9.91
N LEU A 164 12.24 -11.32 -9.21
CA LEU A 164 11.72 -10.98 -7.89
C LEU A 164 10.22 -10.60 -7.94
N ALA A 165 9.79 -9.84 -8.94
CA ALA A 165 8.38 -9.47 -9.11
C ALA A 165 7.49 -10.70 -9.33
N TYR A 166 7.91 -11.64 -10.19
CA TYR A 166 7.20 -12.90 -10.38
C TYR A 166 7.19 -13.79 -9.13
N LEU A 167 8.30 -13.85 -8.38
CA LEU A 167 8.34 -14.54 -7.09
C LEU A 167 7.31 -13.97 -6.12
N GLN A 168 7.19 -12.64 -6.03
CA GLN A 168 6.23 -11.96 -5.17
C GLN A 168 4.77 -12.13 -5.61
N MET A 169 4.54 -12.40 -6.90
CA MET A 169 3.22 -12.69 -7.46
C MET A 169 2.84 -14.18 -7.36
N GLY A 170 3.75 -15.06 -6.91
CA GLY A 170 3.55 -16.50 -6.91
C GLY A 170 3.68 -17.17 -8.29
N ASP A 171 4.16 -16.44 -9.30
CA ASP A 171 4.41 -16.99 -10.64
C ASP A 171 5.83 -17.55 -10.76
N PHE A 172 6.03 -18.67 -10.09
CA PHE A 172 7.35 -19.26 -9.94
C PHE A 172 7.97 -19.69 -11.28
N SER A 173 7.17 -20.12 -12.24
CA SER A 173 7.66 -20.58 -13.53
C SER A 173 8.24 -19.44 -14.36
N ARG A 174 7.53 -18.29 -14.46
CA ARG A 174 8.07 -17.10 -15.12
C ARG A 174 9.22 -16.47 -14.32
N GLY A 175 9.18 -16.57 -12.99
CA GLY A 175 10.27 -16.14 -12.12
C GLY A 175 11.57 -16.89 -12.40
N ILE A 176 11.51 -18.22 -12.51
CA ILE A 176 12.68 -19.08 -12.85
C ILE A 176 13.22 -18.70 -14.23
N ALA A 177 12.37 -18.60 -15.25
CA ALA A 177 12.80 -18.23 -16.59
C ALA A 177 13.50 -16.85 -16.64
N ALA A 178 13.01 -15.87 -15.85
CA ALA A 178 13.66 -14.56 -15.75
C ALA A 178 15.02 -14.65 -15.04
N ALA A 179 15.13 -15.47 -13.99
CA ALA A 179 16.39 -15.71 -13.28
C ALA A 179 17.42 -16.40 -14.18
N GLU A 180 17.03 -17.42 -14.94
CA GLU A 180 17.89 -18.11 -15.94
C GLU A 180 18.42 -17.13 -16.98
N ARG A 181 17.55 -16.31 -17.58
CA ARG A 181 17.96 -15.27 -18.52
C ARG A 181 18.94 -14.26 -17.91
N THR A 182 18.80 -13.94 -16.61
CA THR A 182 19.77 -13.09 -15.91
C THR A 182 21.13 -13.77 -15.83
N VAL A 183 21.14 -15.06 -15.45
CA VAL A 183 22.36 -15.89 -15.38
C VAL A 183 23.05 -15.98 -16.73
N GLU A 184 22.30 -16.20 -17.82
CA GLU A 184 22.81 -16.21 -19.19
C GLU A 184 23.36 -14.84 -19.62
N THR A 185 22.76 -13.75 -19.16
CA THR A 185 23.23 -12.39 -19.46
C THR A 185 24.52 -12.04 -18.73
N LEU A 186 24.72 -12.55 -17.52
CA LEU A 186 25.90 -12.34 -16.67
C LEU A 186 26.52 -13.67 -16.22
N PRO A 187 27.03 -14.52 -17.10
CA PRO A 187 27.66 -15.78 -16.72
C PRO A 187 28.87 -15.54 -15.82
N ASP A 188 29.73 -14.59 -16.20
CA ASP A 188 30.92 -14.18 -15.47
C ASP A 188 30.89 -12.65 -15.25
N PRO A 189 30.48 -12.20 -14.07
CA PRO A 189 30.39 -10.77 -13.76
C PRO A 189 31.79 -10.13 -13.70
N ILE A 190 31.99 -9.04 -14.44
CA ILE A 190 33.28 -8.39 -14.64
C ILE A 190 33.59 -7.42 -13.49
N ASP A 191 32.59 -6.69 -13.01
CA ASP A 191 32.77 -5.64 -12.02
C ASP A 191 31.95 -5.87 -10.76
N ILE A 192 32.12 -4.98 -9.78
CA ILE A 192 31.45 -5.07 -8.48
C ILE A 192 29.91 -4.92 -8.59
N HIS A 193 29.42 -4.15 -9.57
CA HIS A 193 27.98 -3.92 -9.76
C HIS A 193 27.31 -5.15 -10.37
N GLU A 194 27.93 -5.75 -11.37
CA GLU A 194 27.48 -7.01 -11.97
C GLU A 194 27.50 -8.16 -10.95
N ARG A 195 28.49 -8.20 -10.03
CA ARG A 195 28.54 -9.17 -8.93
C ARG A 195 27.36 -9.00 -7.97
N VAL A 196 26.95 -7.77 -7.65
CA VAL A 196 25.76 -7.52 -6.81
C VAL A 196 24.50 -8.05 -7.50
N VAL A 197 24.30 -7.74 -8.79
CA VAL A 197 23.15 -8.26 -9.56
C VAL A 197 23.18 -9.78 -9.60
N ARG A 198 24.34 -10.38 -9.80
CA ARG A 198 24.48 -11.83 -9.84
C ARG A 198 24.17 -12.47 -8.48
N ALA A 199 24.68 -11.95 -7.38
CA ALA A 199 24.38 -12.44 -6.04
C ALA A 199 22.88 -12.29 -5.71
N SER A 200 22.25 -11.18 -6.10
CA SER A 200 20.82 -10.95 -5.86
C SER A 200 19.94 -11.94 -6.64
N VAL A 201 20.22 -12.16 -7.94
CA VAL A 201 19.42 -13.11 -8.73
C VAL A 201 19.60 -14.54 -8.25
N GLU A 202 20.79 -14.94 -7.82
CA GLU A 202 20.99 -16.28 -7.25
C GLU A 202 20.20 -16.45 -5.94
N CYS A 203 20.09 -15.39 -5.13
CA CYS A 203 19.23 -15.39 -3.95
C CYS A 203 17.74 -15.53 -4.34
N TYR A 204 17.26 -14.80 -5.34
CA TYR A 204 15.87 -14.91 -5.81
C TYR A 204 15.61 -16.28 -6.44
N TYR A 205 16.56 -16.82 -7.19
CA TYR A 205 16.47 -18.15 -7.78
C TYR A 205 16.43 -19.23 -6.70
N THR A 206 17.26 -19.11 -5.65
CA THR A 206 17.18 -19.99 -4.45
C THR A 206 15.76 -20.01 -3.89
N ARG A 207 15.14 -18.84 -3.70
CA ARG A 207 13.77 -18.75 -3.18
C ARG A 207 12.75 -19.40 -4.12
N LEU A 208 12.86 -19.15 -5.42
CA LEU A 208 11.98 -19.75 -6.44
C LEU A 208 12.05 -21.29 -6.46
N LEU A 209 13.26 -21.86 -6.30
CA LEU A 209 13.45 -23.31 -6.24
C LEU A 209 12.89 -23.91 -4.93
N LEU A 210 13.03 -23.20 -3.81
CA LEU A 210 12.42 -23.64 -2.53
C LEU A 210 10.88 -23.68 -2.62
N GLU A 211 10.26 -22.70 -3.29
CA GLU A 211 8.80 -22.72 -3.54
C GLU A 211 8.37 -23.89 -4.48
N LYS A 212 9.31 -24.42 -5.25
CA LYS A 212 9.13 -25.65 -6.07
C LYS A 212 9.56 -26.93 -5.34
N HIS A 213 9.94 -26.83 -4.07
CA HIS A 213 10.46 -27.94 -3.25
C HIS A 213 11.79 -28.55 -3.76
N ASP A 214 12.52 -27.84 -4.63
CA ASP A 214 13.86 -28.24 -5.09
C ASP A 214 14.93 -27.67 -4.15
N VAL A 215 15.13 -28.34 -3.04
CA VAL A 215 16.13 -27.95 -2.01
C VAL A 215 17.55 -28.16 -2.53
N ALA A 216 17.80 -29.17 -3.37
CA ALA A 216 19.14 -29.43 -3.91
C ALA A 216 19.56 -28.34 -4.89
N GLY A 217 18.72 -27.99 -5.85
CA GLY A 217 18.96 -26.88 -6.77
C GLY A 217 19.07 -25.54 -6.02
N ALA A 218 18.23 -25.30 -5.02
CA ALA A 218 18.30 -24.11 -4.19
C ALA A 218 19.66 -23.98 -3.46
N ARG A 219 20.21 -25.09 -2.94
CA ARG A 219 21.53 -25.10 -2.30
C ARG A 219 22.63 -24.73 -3.29
N GLU A 220 22.60 -25.27 -4.52
CA GLU A 220 23.57 -24.91 -5.56
C GLU A 220 23.56 -23.41 -5.84
N ARG A 221 22.34 -22.82 -5.99
CA ARG A 221 22.19 -21.38 -6.25
C ARG A 221 22.65 -20.53 -5.06
N ALA A 222 22.39 -20.94 -3.83
CA ALA A 222 22.87 -20.24 -2.63
C ALA A 222 24.40 -20.23 -2.55
N LEU A 223 25.07 -21.33 -2.91
CA LEU A 223 26.53 -21.39 -2.99
C LEU A 223 27.08 -20.48 -4.08
N LEU A 224 26.41 -20.37 -5.22
CA LEU A 224 26.77 -19.42 -6.28
C LEU A 224 26.60 -17.97 -5.81
N ALA A 225 25.51 -17.65 -5.08
CA ALA A 225 25.34 -16.33 -4.45
C ALA A 225 26.54 -16.01 -3.55
N LYS A 226 26.99 -16.97 -2.73
CA LYS A 226 28.17 -16.84 -1.86
C LYS A 226 29.44 -16.59 -2.68
N LYS A 227 29.71 -17.38 -3.72
CA LYS A 227 30.85 -17.21 -4.61
C LYS A 227 30.91 -15.80 -5.20
N PHE A 228 29.79 -15.27 -5.71
CA PHE A 228 29.77 -13.95 -6.33
C PHE A 228 29.78 -12.79 -5.32
N SER A 229 29.48 -13.05 -4.04
CA SER A 229 29.57 -12.06 -2.98
C SER A 229 31.00 -11.86 -2.46
N GLU A 230 31.89 -12.83 -2.61
CA GLU A 230 33.26 -12.78 -2.10
C GLU A 230 34.06 -11.64 -2.71
N GLY A 231 34.62 -10.76 -1.86
CA GLY A 231 35.32 -9.55 -2.31
C GLY A 231 34.45 -8.51 -3.00
N SER A 232 33.13 -8.60 -2.87
CA SER A 232 32.16 -7.65 -3.41
C SER A 232 31.70 -6.63 -2.35
N THR A 233 30.43 -6.31 -2.30
CA THR A 233 29.83 -5.33 -1.38
C THR A 233 29.09 -6.02 -0.23
N LYS A 234 28.87 -5.30 0.89
CA LYS A 234 28.00 -5.77 1.97
C LYS A 234 26.60 -6.16 1.49
N LEU A 235 26.11 -5.50 0.44
CA LEU A 235 24.81 -5.82 -0.17
C LEU A 235 24.85 -7.21 -0.85
N ALA A 236 25.91 -7.55 -1.57
CA ALA A 236 26.07 -8.88 -2.16
C ALA A 236 26.21 -9.96 -1.08
N GLU A 237 26.97 -9.69 -0.01
CA GLU A 237 27.10 -10.59 1.14
C GLU A 237 25.73 -10.83 1.81
N MET A 238 24.94 -9.80 1.96
CA MET A 238 23.57 -9.90 2.48
C MET A 238 22.70 -10.84 1.63
N PHE A 239 22.70 -10.71 0.30
CA PHE A 239 21.94 -11.62 -0.56
C PHE A 239 22.43 -13.07 -0.45
N ALA A 240 23.75 -13.27 -0.35
CA ALA A 240 24.32 -14.59 -0.16
C ALA A 240 23.89 -15.21 1.17
N ASP A 241 23.94 -14.45 2.26
CA ASP A 241 23.52 -14.93 3.59
C ASP A 241 22.00 -15.15 3.67
N MET A 242 21.19 -14.36 2.96
CA MET A 242 19.75 -14.62 2.83
C MET A 242 19.49 -15.96 2.10
N ALA A 243 20.18 -16.21 0.99
CA ALA A 243 20.03 -17.46 0.23
C ALA A 243 20.44 -18.68 1.05
N LEU A 244 21.62 -18.64 1.69
CA LEU A 244 22.12 -19.74 2.52
C LEU A 244 21.21 -19.97 3.74
N GLY A 245 20.81 -18.91 4.42
CA GLY A 245 19.91 -19.00 5.58
C GLY A 245 18.57 -19.65 5.24
N LEU A 246 17.99 -19.35 4.08
CA LEU A 246 16.76 -20.00 3.63
C LEU A 246 16.95 -21.48 3.32
N VAL A 247 18.05 -21.88 2.69
CA VAL A 247 18.35 -23.30 2.47
C VAL A 247 18.52 -24.02 3.79
N GLU A 248 19.33 -23.46 4.71
CA GLU A 248 19.59 -24.02 6.05
C GLU A 248 18.28 -24.17 6.86
N THR A 249 17.32 -23.23 6.77
CA THR A 249 16.03 -23.34 7.47
C THR A 249 15.13 -24.44 6.90
N ASN A 250 15.30 -24.84 5.65
CA ASN A 250 14.58 -25.94 5.02
C ASN A 250 15.18 -27.32 5.32
N GLU A 251 16.34 -27.38 5.97
CA GLU A 251 17.04 -28.62 6.29
C GLU A 251 17.04 -28.86 7.80
N VAL A 252 16.50 -29.99 8.25
CA VAL A 252 16.27 -30.30 9.67
C VAL A 252 17.52 -30.12 10.55
N ALA A 253 18.69 -30.52 10.02
CA ALA A 253 19.97 -30.48 10.78
C ALA A 253 20.55 -29.07 10.94
N SER A 254 20.17 -28.10 10.12
CA SER A 254 20.76 -26.75 10.06
C SER A 254 19.77 -25.62 10.35
N ARG A 255 18.53 -25.93 10.75
CA ARG A 255 17.45 -24.94 10.94
C ARG A 255 17.82 -23.76 11.84
N ASP A 256 18.43 -24.06 12.99
CA ASP A 256 18.81 -23.02 13.95
C ASP A 256 19.97 -22.15 13.44
N CYS A 257 20.90 -22.74 12.69
CA CYS A 257 21.95 -22.00 12.02
C CYS A 257 21.37 -21.05 10.96
N GLY A 258 20.40 -21.53 10.17
CA GLY A 258 19.72 -20.74 9.15
C GLY A 258 18.97 -19.56 9.76
N LEU A 259 18.18 -19.78 10.82
CA LEU A 259 17.49 -18.70 11.53
C LEU A 259 18.48 -17.68 12.11
N THR A 260 19.56 -18.13 12.74
CA THR A 260 20.60 -17.25 13.30
C THR A 260 21.24 -16.39 12.20
N ARG A 261 21.53 -16.99 11.03
CA ARG A 261 22.06 -16.26 9.87
C ARG A 261 21.10 -15.20 9.40
N LEU A 262 19.81 -15.52 9.22
CA LEU A 262 18.78 -14.57 8.80
C LEU A 262 18.57 -13.45 9.82
N GLN A 263 18.60 -13.74 11.12
CA GLN A 263 18.56 -12.73 12.19
C GLN A 263 19.73 -11.75 12.10
N ASN A 264 20.94 -12.26 11.84
CA ASN A 264 22.13 -11.43 11.66
C ASN A 264 22.01 -10.52 10.44
N VAL A 265 21.45 -11.02 9.33
CA VAL A 265 21.16 -10.20 8.15
C VAL A 265 20.19 -9.08 8.48
N VAL A 266 19.08 -9.37 9.16
CA VAL A 266 18.11 -8.33 9.57
C VAL A 266 18.78 -7.28 10.47
N ASN A 267 19.56 -7.71 11.48
CA ASN A 267 20.24 -6.80 12.40
C ASN A 267 21.26 -5.90 11.69
N ALA A 268 22.00 -6.43 10.73
CA ALA A 268 22.91 -5.65 9.89
C ALA A 268 22.15 -4.66 8.99
N SER A 269 21.03 -5.07 8.41
CA SER A 269 20.22 -4.27 7.49
C SER A 269 19.50 -3.09 8.17
N ARG A 270 19.24 -3.16 9.50
CA ARG A 270 18.65 -2.03 10.25
C ARG A 270 19.50 -0.76 10.23
N LYS A 271 20.80 -0.88 9.98
CA LYS A 271 21.74 0.26 9.85
C LYS A 271 21.97 0.66 8.39
N GLY A 272 21.33 -0.04 7.45
CA GLY A 272 21.48 0.16 6.01
C GLY A 272 20.29 0.87 5.36
N SER A 273 20.05 0.52 4.09
CA SER A 273 18.93 1.06 3.35
C SER A 273 17.59 0.43 3.75
N ALA A 274 16.52 1.20 3.65
CA ALA A 274 15.17 0.71 3.96
C ALA A 274 14.74 -0.41 2.99
N SER A 275 15.22 -0.37 1.75
CA SER A 275 14.99 -1.41 0.75
C SER A 275 15.63 -2.74 1.19
N ALA A 276 16.91 -2.72 1.56
CA ALA A 276 17.63 -3.90 2.05
C ALA A 276 16.98 -4.49 3.31
N LEU A 277 16.53 -3.63 4.23
CA LEU A 277 15.84 -4.09 5.43
C LEU A 277 14.50 -4.78 5.11
N ARG A 278 13.72 -4.25 4.15
CA ARG A 278 12.46 -4.91 3.71
C ARG A 278 12.72 -6.31 3.14
N ASP A 279 13.75 -6.47 2.30
CA ASP A 279 14.11 -7.76 1.72
C ASP A 279 14.57 -8.75 2.79
N ALA A 280 15.38 -8.32 3.75
CA ALA A 280 15.83 -9.12 4.87
C ALA A 280 14.66 -9.56 5.76
N LEU A 281 13.75 -8.65 6.10
CA LEU A 281 12.56 -8.94 6.90
C LEU A 281 11.61 -9.91 6.18
N ALA A 282 11.36 -9.72 4.89
CA ALA A 282 10.56 -10.66 4.11
C ALA A 282 11.19 -12.05 4.05
N THR A 283 12.52 -12.12 4.03
CA THR A 283 13.26 -13.37 3.98
C THR A 283 13.23 -14.12 5.30
N ILE A 284 13.41 -13.44 6.45
CA ILE A 284 13.36 -14.11 7.75
C ILE A 284 11.95 -14.61 8.10
N VAL A 285 10.89 -13.91 7.65
CA VAL A 285 9.51 -14.39 7.77
C VAL A 285 9.38 -15.76 7.12
N ARG A 286 9.88 -15.93 5.89
CA ARG A 286 9.89 -17.23 5.20
C ARG A 286 10.74 -18.29 5.93
N GLY A 287 11.86 -17.89 6.53
CA GLY A 287 12.67 -18.79 7.36
C GLY A 287 11.88 -19.33 8.54
N TYR A 288 11.16 -18.48 9.28
CA TYR A 288 10.31 -18.92 10.39
C TYR A 288 9.11 -19.76 9.94
N GLU A 289 8.51 -19.47 8.80
CA GLU A 289 7.47 -20.30 8.20
C GLU A 289 8.01 -21.71 7.88
N ALA A 290 9.19 -21.81 7.27
CA ALA A 290 9.82 -23.08 6.91
C ALA A 290 10.13 -23.97 8.13
N VAL A 291 10.45 -23.37 9.28
CA VAL A 291 10.70 -24.13 10.53
C VAL A 291 9.44 -24.36 11.36
N GLY A 292 8.26 -23.91 10.89
CA GLY A 292 6.98 -24.11 11.59
C GLY A 292 6.79 -23.21 12.82
N GLN A 293 7.38 -22.00 12.83
CA GLN A 293 7.28 -21.02 13.91
C GLN A 293 6.55 -19.72 13.46
N PRO A 294 5.27 -19.78 13.08
CA PRO A 294 4.54 -18.62 12.53
C PRO A 294 4.42 -17.46 13.52
N ASN A 295 4.33 -17.72 14.83
CA ASN A 295 4.24 -16.66 15.84
C ASN A 295 5.53 -15.81 15.90
N ALA A 296 6.70 -16.39 15.68
CA ALA A 296 7.95 -15.66 15.58
C ALA A 296 8.03 -14.84 14.29
N ALA A 297 7.46 -15.34 13.18
CA ALA A 297 7.34 -14.62 11.91
C ALA A 297 6.51 -13.33 12.05
N LEU A 298 5.44 -13.33 12.85
CA LEU A 298 4.56 -12.17 13.06
C LEU A 298 5.32 -10.95 13.61
N VAL A 299 6.35 -11.13 14.43
CA VAL A 299 7.16 -10.02 14.97
C VAL A 299 7.84 -9.26 13.83
N TYR A 300 8.43 -9.99 12.88
CA TYR A 300 9.12 -9.38 11.73
C TYR A 300 8.14 -8.83 10.69
N LEU A 301 6.99 -9.48 10.52
CA LEU A 301 5.92 -8.97 9.66
C LEU A 301 5.38 -7.63 10.20
N HIS A 302 5.20 -7.51 11.51
CA HIS A 302 4.82 -6.25 12.15
C HIS A 302 5.87 -5.14 11.91
N GLU A 303 7.17 -5.47 11.97
CA GLU A 303 8.25 -4.52 11.65
C GLU A 303 8.17 -4.03 10.18
N VAL A 304 7.87 -4.93 9.23
CA VAL A 304 7.60 -4.54 7.82
C VAL A 304 6.43 -3.57 7.71
N MET A 305 5.34 -3.84 8.43
CA MET A 305 4.16 -2.96 8.45
C MET A 305 4.48 -1.59 9.04
N GLN A 306 5.26 -1.54 10.13
CA GLN A 306 5.71 -0.28 10.73
C GLN A 306 6.61 0.54 9.78
N LEU A 307 7.56 -0.09 9.11
CA LEU A 307 8.41 0.58 8.12
C LEU A 307 7.60 1.21 6.99
N ASN A 308 6.55 0.53 6.53
CA ASN A 308 5.65 1.06 5.51
C ASN A 308 4.79 2.21 6.05
N ARG A 309 4.33 2.14 7.32
CA ARG A 309 3.56 3.18 8.00
C ARG A 309 4.38 4.45 8.23
N ASP A 310 5.58 4.33 8.78
CA ASP A 310 6.47 5.46 9.07
C ASP A 310 6.89 6.22 7.81
N SER A 311 7.06 5.50 6.71
CA SER A 311 7.28 6.07 5.38
C SER A 311 6.11 6.94 4.93
N ARG A 312 4.88 6.46 5.09
CA ARG A 312 3.65 7.18 4.68
C ARG A 312 3.40 8.43 5.52
N VAL A 313 3.51 8.33 6.84
CA VAL A 313 3.32 9.48 7.76
C VAL A 313 4.33 10.58 7.49
N ARG A 314 5.60 10.23 7.27
CA ARG A 314 6.66 11.20 6.95
C ARG A 314 6.48 11.86 5.57
N SER A 315 5.86 11.16 4.62
CA SER A 315 5.51 11.70 3.30
C SER A 315 4.42 12.78 3.40
N VAL A 316 3.34 12.51 4.12
CA VAL A 316 2.20 13.43 4.30
C VAL A 316 2.64 14.73 5.00
N LEU A 317 3.41 14.63 6.08
CA LEU A 317 3.89 15.81 6.83
C LEU A 317 4.79 16.74 5.98
N ARG A 318 5.59 16.17 5.06
CA ARG A 318 6.46 16.97 4.17
C ARG A 318 5.72 17.60 2.99
N HIS A 319 4.71 16.94 2.47
CA HIS A 319 3.86 17.54 1.45
C HIS A 319 3.20 18.83 1.97
N HIS A 320 2.74 18.81 3.23
CA HIS A 320 2.19 19.99 3.91
C HIS A 320 3.22 21.11 4.09
N HIS A 321 4.47 20.78 4.47
CA HIS A 321 5.54 21.76 4.61
C HIS A 321 5.97 22.40 3.28
N ARG A 322 5.99 21.64 2.17
CA ARG A 322 6.28 22.19 0.83
C ARG A 322 5.19 23.11 0.32
N HIS A 323 3.93 22.81 0.61
CA HIS A 323 2.82 23.69 0.20
C HIS A 323 2.93 25.07 0.88
N LEU A 324 3.35 25.12 2.13
CA LEU A 324 3.58 26.38 2.87
C LEU A 324 4.83 27.14 2.39
N ALA A 325 5.88 26.45 1.96
CA ALA A 325 7.09 27.07 1.43
C ALA A 325 6.90 27.63 0.00
N ASN A 326 6.11 26.99 -0.84
CA ASN A 326 5.84 27.44 -2.22
C ASN A 326 4.89 28.65 -2.29
N VAL A 327 4.09 28.90 -1.25
CA VAL A 327 3.22 30.10 -1.18
C VAL A 327 4.03 31.40 -0.97
N SER A 328 5.28 31.31 -0.47
CA SER A 328 6.10 32.50 -0.22
C SER A 328 7.00 32.96 -1.38
N THR A 329 7.03 32.23 -2.52
CA THR A 329 7.97 32.52 -3.62
C THR A 329 7.33 32.83 -4.98
N SER A 330 6.00 33.01 -5.09
CA SER A 330 5.35 33.33 -6.38
C SER A 330 5.01 34.81 -6.53
N LEU A 331 6.02 35.62 -6.83
CA LEU A 331 5.84 36.96 -7.40
C LEU A 331 6.69 37.08 -8.67
N GLN A 332 6.24 36.49 -9.77
CA GLN A 332 6.59 36.91 -11.14
C GLN A 332 5.46 36.57 -12.12
N LEU A 333 4.86 37.61 -12.67
CA LEU A 333 3.57 37.69 -13.37
C LEU A 333 3.70 37.53 -14.90
N ASP A 334 4.25 36.46 -15.45
CA ASP A 334 4.12 36.21 -16.91
C ASP A 334 4.18 34.74 -17.36
N ARG A 335 4.26 33.79 -16.43
CA ARG A 335 4.15 32.35 -16.71
C ARG A 335 2.75 31.76 -16.43
N ALA A 336 1.83 32.59 -15.98
CA ALA A 336 0.57 32.17 -15.38
C ALA A 336 -0.40 31.44 -16.34
N ALA A 337 -0.37 31.73 -17.62
CA ALA A 337 -1.30 31.10 -18.59
C ALA A 337 -0.86 29.69 -19.00
N GLN A 338 0.45 29.47 -19.17
CA GLN A 338 1.00 28.15 -19.53
C GLN A 338 0.98 27.21 -18.33
N ASP A 339 1.25 27.72 -17.11
CA ASP A 339 1.18 26.98 -15.88
C ASP A 339 -0.27 26.62 -15.48
N ALA A 340 -1.25 27.45 -15.82
CA ALA A 340 -2.66 27.14 -15.57
C ALA A 340 -3.16 25.93 -16.39
N ILE A 341 -2.77 25.82 -17.66
CA ILE A 341 -3.13 24.68 -18.52
C ILE A 341 -2.42 23.41 -18.08
N ASN A 342 -1.14 23.52 -17.69
CA ASN A 342 -0.37 22.38 -17.18
C ASN A 342 -0.86 21.96 -15.78
N LYS A 343 -1.22 22.92 -14.93
CA LYS A 343 -1.82 22.68 -13.62
C LYS A 343 -3.17 21.97 -13.75
N GLN A 344 -4.01 22.39 -14.66
CA GLN A 344 -5.32 21.77 -14.90
C GLN A 344 -5.19 20.34 -15.46
N ARG A 345 -4.19 20.07 -16.33
CA ARG A 345 -3.85 18.71 -16.78
C ARG A 345 -3.24 17.84 -15.67
N GLN A 346 -2.41 18.42 -14.80
CA GLN A 346 -1.86 17.73 -13.63
C GLN A 346 -2.94 17.46 -12.58
N GLU A 347 -3.84 18.41 -12.31
CA GLU A 347 -4.99 18.22 -11.41
C GLU A 347 -5.93 17.12 -11.91
N LEU A 348 -6.26 17.07 -13.19
CA LEU A 348 -7.06 15.99 -13.78
C LEU A 348 -6.36 14.62 -13.73
N ARG A 349 -5.03 14.57 -13.93
CA ARG A 349 -4.25 13.34 -13.74
C ARG A 349 -4.14 12.94 -12.27
N PHE A 350 -3.93 13.89 -11.39
CA PHE A 350 -3.87 13.67 -9.94
C PHE A 350 -5.22 13.22 -9.40
N GLN A 351 -6.32 13.80 -9.86
CA GLN A 351 -7.68 13.37 -9.52
C GLN A 351 -7.95 11.92 -9.98
N ARG A 352 -7.57 11.54 -11.21
CA ARG A 352 -7.71 10.16 -11.69
C ARG A 352 -6.87 9.16 -10.88
N LEU A 353 -5.59 9.44 -10.63
CA LEU A 353 -4.71 8.59 -9.82
C LEU A 353 -5.14 8.53 -8.35
N SER A 354 -5.72 9.60 -7.82
CA SER A 354 -6.28 9.65 -6.47
C SER A 354 -7.58 8.84 -6.39
N MET A 355 -8.43 8.90 -7.43
CA MET A 355 -9.65 8.10 -7.52
C MET A 355 -9.38 6.61 -7.66
N ASP A 356 -8.41 6.21 -8.50
CA ASP A 356 -8.02 4.80 -8.65
C ASP A 356 -7.46 4.22 -7.34
N LYS A 357 -6.67 5.00 -6.59
CA LYS A 357 -6.16 4.60 -5.26
C LYS A 357 -7.26 4.52 -4.21
N LEU A 358 -8.17 5.50 -4.23
CA LEU A 358 -9.32 5.51 -3.32
C LEU A 358 -10.20 4.29 -3.60
N HIS A 359 -10.49 4.02 -4.86
CA HIS A 359 -11.29 2.86 -5.27
C HIS A 359 -10.66 1.56 -4.79
N HIS A 360 -9.36 1.34 -5.04
CA HIS A 360 -8.67 0.14 -4.57
C HIS A 360 -8.60 0.03 -3.05
N CYS A 361 -8.37 1.14 -2.34
CA CYS A 361 -8.37 1.16 -0.88
C CYS A 361 -9.77 0.84 -0.33
N MET A 362 -10.81 1.42 -0.91
CA MET A 362 -12.20 1.15 -0.54
C MET A 362 -12.56 -0.33 -0.77
N GLU A 363 -12.15 -0.92 -1.90
CA GLU A 363 -12.36 -2.33 -2.20
C GLU A 363 -11.75 -3.28 -1.16
N VAL A 364 -10.53 -2.98 -0.69
CA VAL A 364 -9.85 -3.76 0.36
C VAL A 364 -10.54 -3.58 1.70
N LEU A 365 -10.92 -2.34 2.06
CA LEU A 365 -11.62 -2.05 3.30
C LEU A 365 -13.02 -2.67 3.32
N GLU A 366 -13.74 -2.63 2.20
CA GLU A 366 -15.06 -3.23 2.05
C GLU A 366 -15.01 -4.76 2.22
N LYS A 367 -14.03 -5.45 1.62
CA LYS A 367 -13.80 -6.89 1.84
C LYS A 367 -13.53 -7.19 3.31
N ASN A 368 -12.74 -6.38 3.97
CA ASN A 368 -12.44 -6.52 5.39
C ASN A 368 -13.69 -6.25 6.27
N SER A 369 -14.53 -5.29 5.89
CA SER A 369 -15.79 -5.02 6.60
C SER A 369 -16.77 -6.20 6.49
N VAL A 370 -16.93 -6.77 5.29
CA VAL A 370 -17.72 -8.00 5.11
C VAL A 370 -17.22 -9.11 6.02
N VAL A 371 -15.89 -9.32 6.10
CA VAL A 371 -15.30 -10.34 6.99
C VAL A 371 -15.60 -10.03 8.47
N ALA A 372 -15.55 -8.76 8.88
CA ALA A 372 -15.84 -8.35 10.25
C ALA A 372 -17.29 -8.68 10.67
N GLU A 373 -18.23 -8.61 9.73
CA GLU A 373 -19.66 -8.80 9.98
C GLU A 373 -20.15 -10.23 9.79
N LEU A 374 -19.36 -11.13 9.20
CA LEU A 374 -19.75 -12.53 8.98
C LEU A 374 -20.15 -13.28 10.26
N HIS A 375 -19.85 -12.73 11.41
CA HIS A 375 -20.24 -13.28 12.72
C HIS A 375 -21.66 -12.86 13.13
N ASP A 376 -22.13 -11.70 12.66
CA ASP A 376 -23.46 -11.15 12.99
C ASP A 376 -24.48 -11.39 11.86
N ASP A 377 -24.03 -11.31 10.60
CA ASP A 377 -24.82 -11.57 9.40
C ASP A 377 -24.12 -12.65 8.52
N GLU A 378 -24.69 -13.85 8.51
CA GLU A 378 -24.14 -14.98 7.73
C GLU A 378 -24.03 -14.69 6.23
N THR A 379 -24.78 -13.70 5.72
CA THR A 379 -24.77 -13.33 4.29
C THR A 379 -23.66 -12.33 3.95
N GLY A 380 -23.28 -11.46 4.90
CA GLY A 380 -22.38 -10.34 4.68
C GLY A 380 -23.01 -9.21 3.85
N GLU A 381 -24.34 -9.21 3.68
CA GLU A 381 -25.09 -8.19 2.94
C GLU A 381 -25.40 -6.95 3.78
N HIS A 382 -25.32 -7.06 5.11
CA HIS A 382 -25.69 -6.00 6.06
C HIS A 382 -24.98 -4.68 5.75
N CYS A 383 -23.66 -4.67 5.63
CA CYS A 383 -22.91 -3.44 5.35
C CYS A 383 -23.38 -2.75 4.07
N PHE A 384 -23.73 -3.50 3.02
CA PHE A 384 -24.24 -2.95 1.76
C PHE A 384 -25.65 -2.38 1.93
N ARG A 385 -26.54 -3.08 2.65
CA ARG A 385 -27.90 -2.58 2.91
C ARG A 385 -27.86 -1.30 3.75
N VAL A 386 -27.00 -1.25 4.77
CA VAL A 386 -26.77 -0.04 5.59
C VAL A 386 -26.24 1.10 4.72
N GLY A 387 -25.26 0.85 3.85
CA GLY A 387 -24.72 1.84 2.93
C GLY A 387 -25.78 2.41 1.99
N ALA A 388 -26.51 1.51 1.30
CA ALA A 388 -27.57 1.90 0.37
C ALA A 388 -28.68 2.72 1.07
N LEU A 389 -29.09 2.31 2.28
CA LEU A 389 -30.10 3.00 3.03
C LEU A 389 -29.62 4.37 3.54
N ALA A 390 -28.37 4.46 3.98
CA ALA A 390 -27.74 5.73 4.36
C ALA A 390 -27.69 6.72 3.18
N LYS A 391 -27.39 6.24 1.98
CA LYS A 391 -27.43 7.02 0.74
C LYS A 391 -28.84 7.56 0.44
N GLU A 392 -29.85 6.71 0.52
CA GLU A 392 -31.25 7.13 0.28
C GLU A 392 -31.69 8.20 1.29
N LEU A 393 -31.32 8.05 2.58
CA LEU A 393 -31.61 9.06 3.60
C LEU A 393 -30.86 10.38 3.35
N ALA A 394 -29.61 10.30 2.91
CA ALA A 394 -28.82 11.48 2.54
C ALA A 394 -29.41 12.22 1.32
N LEU A 395 -29.89 11.48 0.31
CA LEU A 395 -30.62 12.03 -0.84
C LEU A 395 -31.93 12.69 -0.39
N LYS A 396 -32.72 12.05 0.48
CA LYS A 396 -33.97 12.60 1.02
C LYS A 396 -33.72 13.87 1.85
N LYS A 397 -32.55 13.95 2.53
CA LYS A 397 -32.08 15.15 3.24
C LYS A 397 -31.68 16.29 2.28
N GLY A 398 -31.55 16.03 0.98
CA GLY A 398 -31.16 17.02 -0.03
C GLY A 398 -29.65 17.24 -0.15
N MET A 399 -28.82 16.24 0.23
CA MET A 399 -27.38 16.31 0.07
C MET A 399 -26.99 16.12 -1.40
N ASP A 400 -25.81 16.64 -1.76
CA ASP A 400 -25.23 16.47 -3.10
C ASP A 400 -24.98 14.98 -3.44
N GLY A 401 -25.16 14.60 -4.72
CA GLY A 401 -25.07 13.22 -5.17
C GLY A 401 -23.72 12.55 -4.92
N ASP A 402 -22.62 13.30 -5.06
CA ASP A 402 -21.27 12.79 -4.78
C ASP A 402 -21.11 12.52 -3.27
N MET A 403 -21.65 13.40 -2.42
CA MET A 403 -21.64 13.21 -0.98
C MET A 403 -22.52 12.02 -0.56
N CYS A 404 -23.68 11.83 -1.19
CA CYS A 404 -24.54 10.67 -0.94
C CYS A 404 -23.83 9.36 -1.30
N THR A 405 -23.09 9.33 -2.41
CA THR A 405 -22.28 8.17 -2.80
C THR A 405 -21.12 7.93 -1.82
N LEU A 406 -20.48 9.00 -1.36
CA LEU A 406 -19.43 8.90 -0.34
C LEU A 406 -19.98 8.36 1.00
N ILE A 407 -21.18 8.77 1.41
CA ILE A 407 -21.84 8.26 2.61
C ILE A 407 -22.17 6.77 2.45
N ASP A 408 -22.71 6.32 1.33
CA ASP A 408 -22.95 4.91 1.02
C ASP A 408 -21.67 4.08 1.26
N LEU A 409 -20.60 4.39 0.51
CA LEU A 409 -19.34 3.67 0.60
C LEU A 409 -18.72 3.72 2.00
N SER A 410 -18.85 4.86 2.69
CA SER A 410 -18.31 5.06 4.04
C SER A 410 -19.10 4.30 5.11
N ALA A 411 -20.43 4.24 4.98
CA ALA A 411 -21.29 3.54 5.92
C ALA A 411 -21.06 2.02 5.90
N ARG A 412 -20.64 1.47 4.77
CA ARG A 412 -20.26 0.04 4.66
C ARG A 412 -19.10 -0.35 5.57
N LEU A 413 -18.32 0.63 6.05
CA LEU A 413 -17.14 0.43 6.90
C LEU A 413 -17.40 0.67 8.38
N HIS A 414 -18.66 0.92 8.80
CA HIS A 414 -18.97 1.35 10.17
C HIS A 414 -18.44 0.38 11.23
N ASP A 415 -18.54 -0.91 10.98
CA ASP A 415 -18.20 -2.01 11.89
C ASP A 415 -16.86 -2.70 11.64
N ILE A 416 -16.02 -2.18 10.73
CA ILE A 416 -14.72 -2.77 10.38
C ILE A 416 -13.79 -2.99 11.59
N GLY A 417 -13.97 -2.21 12.64
CA GLY A 417 -13.21 -2.34 13.88
C GLY A 417 -13.45 -3.63 14.66
N LYS A 418 -14.53 -4.35 14.36
CA LYS A 418 -14.81 -5.69 14.93
C LYS A 418 -13.69 -6.70 14.63
N LEU A 419 -12.91 -6.49 13.56
CA LEU A 419 -11.71 -7.30 13.26
C LEU A 419 -10.67 -7.34 14.39
N ARG A 420 -10.69 -6.37 15.29
CA ARG A 420 -9.77 -6.31 16.44
C ARG A 420 -10.41 -6.74 17.75
N ILE A 421 -11.67 -7.15 17.73
CA ILE A 421 -12.37 -7.67 18.91
C ILE A 421 -12.06 -9.17 19.04
N PRO A 422 -11.72 -9.65 20.26
CA PRO A 422 -11.50 -11.08 20.48
C PRO A 422 -12.71 -11.93 20.10
N GLU A 423 -12.53 -13.01 19.38
CA GLU A 423 -13.61 -13.94 18.96
C GLU A 423 -14.43 -14.46 20.14
N SER A 424 -13.78 -14.68 21.30
CA SER A 424 -14.48 -15.13 22.51
C SER A 424 -15.52 -14.14 23.04
N ILE A 425 -15.42 -12.85 22.66
CA ILE A 425 -16.40 -11.80 22.99
C ILE A 425 -17.36 -11.63 21.82
N LEU A 426 -16.84 -11.59 20.60
CA LEU A 426 -17.63 -11.37 19.39
C LEU A 426 -18.65 -12.49 19.16
N LEU A 427 -18.26 -13.76 19.39
CA LEU A 427 -19.08 -14.96 19.18
C LEU A 427 -19.82 -15.44 20.45
N LYS A 428 -19.77 -14.68 21.53
CA LYS A 428 -20.35 -15.12 22.81
C LYS A 428 -21.88 -15.27 22.71
N PRO A 429 -22.41 -16.48 22.93
CA PRO A 429 -23.86 -16.66 22.97
C PRO A 429 -24.44 -16.01 24.23
N GLY A 430 -25.26 -14.96 24.07
CA GLY A 430 -25.96 -14.29 25.15
C GLY A 430 -25.43 -12.90 25.48
N ARG A 431 -25.77 -12.39 26.68
CA ARG A 431 -25.42 -11.02 27.08
C ARG A 431 -23.95 -10.92 27.47
N LEU A 432 -23.28 -9.87 27.00
CA LEU A 432 -21.93 -9.54 27.41
C LEU A 432 -21.90 -9.03 28.86
N ALA A 433 -20.89 -9.44 29.63
CA ALA A 433 -20.57 -8.84 30.91
C ALA A 433 -20.12 -7.38 30.73
N ALA A 434 -20.04 -6.60 31.80
CA ALA A 434 -19.72 -5.17 31.71
C ALA A 434 -18.29 -4.95 31.11
N GLU A 435 -17.34 -5.78 31.51
CA GLU A 435 -15.95 -5.73 31.01
C GLU A 435 -15.85 -6.15 29.54
N GLU A 436 -16.60 -7.18 29.14
CA GLU A 436 -16.67 -7.66 27.75
C GLU A 436 -17.35 -6.60 26.85
N ARG A 437 -18.39 -5.95 27.37
CA ARG A 437 -19.07 -4.85 26.69
C ARG A 437 -18.12 -3.68 26.46
N ALA A 438 -17.31 -3.30 27.45
CA ALA A 438 -16.32 -2.25 27.32
C ALA A 438 -15.24 -2.59 26.26
N ILE A 439 -14.93 -3.88 26.07
CA ILE A 439 -14.04 -4.32 24.99
C ILE A 439 -14.76 -4.25 23.63
N MET A 440 -16.01 -4.70 23.57
CA MET A 440 -16.83 -4.62 22.34
C MET A 440 -16.98 -3.16 21.87
N GLU A 441 -17.26 -2.22 22.77
CA GLU A 441 -17.42 -0.80 22.43
C GLU A 441 -16.17 -0.17 21.80
N LYS A 442 -14.98 -0.76 22.00
CA LYS A 442 -13.74 -0.32 21.36
C LYS A 442 -13.70 -0.53 19.84
N HIS A 443 -14.63 -1.30 19.25
CA HIS A 443 -14.64 -1.44 17.80
C HIS A 443 -14.79 -0.09 17.08
N CYS A 444 -15.44 0.89 17.70
CA CYS A 444 -15.55 2.25 17.14
C CYS A 444 -14.16 2.92 17.02
N GLU A 445 -13.34 2.85 18.07
CA GLU A 445 -11.97 3.39 18.08
C GLU A 445 -11.07 2.59 17.13
N HIS A 446 -11.18 1.27 17.15
CA HIS A 446 -10.44 0.40 16.24
C HIS A 446 -10.80 0.63 14.76
N GLY A 447 -12.09 0.89 14.47
CA GLY A 447 -12.56 1.24 13.13
C GLY A 447 -11.99 2.57 12.66
N TRP A 448 -11.99 3.60 13.51
CA TRP A 448 -11.33 4.87 13.25
C TRP A 448 -9.85 4.68 12.88
N GLU A 449 -9.11 3.88 13.65
CA GLU A 449 -7.71 3.61 13.40
C GLU A 449 -7.50 2.85 12.09
N LEU A 450 -8.23 1.74 11.87
CA LEU A 450 -8.08 0.89 10.67
C LEU A 450 -8.36 1.67 9.39
N VAL A 451 -9.43 2.45 9.35
CA VAL A 451 -9.78 3.28 8.19
C VAL A 451 -8.75 4.40 8.00
N GLY A 452 -8.26 5.00 9.11
CA GLY A 452 -7.26 6.07 9.09
C GLY A 452 -5.87 5.62 8.62
N GLU A 453 -5.52 4.36 8.77
CA GLU A 453 -4.26 3.78 8.30
C GLU A 453 -4.07 3.94 6.78
N GLY A 454 -5.15 4.09 6.01
CA GLY A 454 -5.13 4.38 4.58
C GLY A 454 -4.53 5.74 4.21
N GLY A 455 -4.50 6.71 5.14
CA GLY A 455 -3.92 8.05 4.96
C GLY A 455 -4.57 8.88 3.85
N LEU A 456 -5.77 8.51 3.39
CA LEU A 456 -6.51 9.21 2.35
C LEU A 456 -7.53 10.15 3.00
N ALA A 457 -7.44 11.45 2.68
CA ALA A 457 -8.38 12.46 3.21
C ALA A 457 -9.86 12.13 2.88
N GLN A 458 -10.08 11.44 1.76
CA GLN A 458 -11.41 10.97 1.32
C GLN A 458 -12.02 9.92 2.25
N LEU A 459 -11.21 9.23 3.06
CA LEU A 459 -11.68 8.25 4.05
C LEU A 459 -12.10 8.91 5.38
N PHE A 460 -11.97 10.23 5.51
CA PHE A 460 -12.34 10.94 6.73
C PHE A 460 -13.81 10.74 7.10
N VAL A 461 -14.72 10.72 6.13
CA VAL A 461 -16.14 10.45 6.38
C VAL A 461 -16.35 9.04 6.93
N ALA A 462 -15.64 8.05 6.39
CA ALA A 462 -15.71 6.67 6.88
C ALA A 462 -15.14 6.54 8.31
N GLN A 463 -14.04 7.25 8.61
CA GLN A 463 -13.49 7.33 9.97
C GLN A 463 -14.50 7.92 10.96
N GLU A 464 -15.11 9.07 10.60
CA GLU A 464 -16.13 9.71 11.45
C GLU A 464 -17.35 8.81 11.67
N ILE A 465 -17.77 8.06 10.66
CA ILE A 465 -18.85 7.08 10.79
C ILE A 465 -18.42 5.94 11.73
N ALA A 466 -17.28 5.30 11.47
CA ALA A 466 -16.79 4.19 12.30
C ALA A 466 -16.67 4.57 13.78
N LEU A 467 -16.17 5.79 14.06
CA LEU A 467 -16.03 6.26 15.44
C LEU A 467 -17.35 6.60 16.11
N ASN A 468 -18.36 7.13 15.37
CA ASN A 468 -19.49 7.83 16.00
C ASN A 468 -20.87 7.22 15.70
N HIS A 469 -20.98 6.10 14.97
CA HIS A 469 -22.28 5.49 14.61
C HIS A 469 -23.06 4.95 15.83
N HIS A 470 -22.40 4.72 16.95
CA HIS A 470 -23.03 4.35 18.23
C HIS A 470 -23.20 5.51 19.21
N GLU A 471 -22.87 6.73 18.78
CA GLU A 471 -23.25 7.92 19.55
C GLU A 471 -24.77 8.11 19.50
N ARG A 472 -25.33 8.64 20.56
CA ARG A 472 -26.77 8.84 20.68
C ARG A 472 -27.07 10.33 20.77
N TRP A 473 -28.17 10.74 20.18
CA TRP A 473 -28.58 12.15 20.17
C TRP A 473 -28.65 12.79 21.57
N ASP A 474 -29.04 12.01 22.56
CA ASP A 474 -29.13 12.42 23.97
C ASP A 474 -27.79 12.45 24.72
N GLY A 475 -26.69 12.04 24.11
CA GLY A 475 -25.34 11.99 24.69
C GLY A 475 -25.10 10.75 25.59
N THR A 476 -25.99 9.76 25.57
CA THR A 476 -25.80 8.50 26.31
C THR A 476 -25.08 7.41 25.52
N GLY A 477 -24.61 7.72 24.30
CA GLY A 477 -23.89 6.83 23.43
C GLY A 477 -22.42 6.63 23.79
N TYR A 478 -21.65 6.04 22.91
CA TYR A 478 -20.23 5.79 23.03
C TYR A 478 -19.52 5.97 21.68
N PRO A 479 -18.19 6.16 21.63
CA PRO A 479 -17.21 6.17 22.75
C PRO A 479 -17.09 7.55 23.45
N ASN A 480 -17.43 8.66 22.76
CA ASN A 480 -17.13 10.01 23.21
C ASN A 480 -18.30 10.72 23.91
N LYS A 481 -19.47 10.10 23.96
CA LYS A 481 -20.72 10.66 24.53
C LYS A 481 -21.09 12.00 23.91
N ARG A 482 -20.90 12.13 22.60
CA ARG A 482 -21.28 13.31 21.82
C ARG A 482 -22.79 13.47 21.82
N GLN A 483 -23.26 14.73 21.86
CA GLN A 483 -24.70 15.03 21.91
C GLN A 483 -25.14 15.90 20.74
N GLY A 484 -26.33 15.64 20.22
CA GLY A 484 -26.97 16.46 19.20
C GLY A 484 -26.10 16.66 17.96
N ASN A 485 -25.94 17.90 17.53
CA ASN A 485 -25.16 18.26 16.35
C ASN A 485 -23.63 18.08 16.50
N MET A 486 -23.15 17.73 17.69
CA MET A 486 -21.74 17.36 17.86
C MET A 486 -21.43 15.98 17.25
N ILE A 487 -22.43 15.16 17.00
CA ILE A 487 -22.32 13.90 16.27
C ILE A 487 -22.27 14.23 14.77
N PRO A 488 -21.27 13.77 14.02
CA PRO A 488 -21.19 14.01 12.58
C PRO A 488 -22.45 13.57 11.83
N LEU A 489 -22.91 14.37 10.87
CA LEU A 489 -24.15 14.11 10.15
C LEU A 489 -24.17 12.71 9.49
N ALA A 490 -23.06 12.31 8.86
CA ALA A 490 -22.93 11.00 8.24
C ALA A 490 -23.08 9.86 9.27
N ALA A 491 -22.54 10.01 10.48
CA ALA A 491 -22.69 9.02 11.54
C ALA A 491 -24.14 8.94 12.05
N ARG A 492 -24.84 10.09 12.18
CA ARG A 492 -26.29 10.11 12.54
C ARG A 492 -27.16 9.42 11.50
N ILE A 493 -26.84 9.61 10.20
CA ILE A 493 -27.51 8.94 9.08
C ILE A 493 -27.27 7.43 9.15
N THR A 494 -26.01 7.03 9.34
CA THR A 494 -25.61 5.60 9.39
C THR A 494 -26.25 4.90 10.61
N ALA A 495 -26.31 5.53 11.77
CA ALA A 495 -26.93 4.96 12.97
C ALA A 495 -28.42 4.59 12.77
N LEU A 496 -29.18 5.39 12.02
CA LEU A 496 -30.57 5.08 11.66
C LEU A 496 -30.65 3.88 10.73
N ALA A 497 -29.79 3.84 9.69
CA ALA A 497 -29.74 2.76 8.73
C ALA A 497 -29.32 1.42 9.39
N ASP A 498 -28.27 1.44 10.21
CA ASP A 498 -27.78 0.26 10.94
C ASP A 498 -28.86 -0.32 11.87
N VAL A 499 -29.45 0.51 12.73
CA VAL A 499 -30.47 0.01 13.67
C VAL A 499 -31.70 -0.51 12.92
N PHE A 500 -32.14 0.15 11.84
CA PHE A 500 -33.26 -0.34 11.04
C PHE A 500 -32.94 -1.72 10.43
N ASP A 501 -31.78 -1.89 9.82
CA ASP A 501 -31.36 -3.17 9.24
C ASP A 501 -31.25 -4.25 10.33
N ALA A 502 -30.67 -3.91 11.48
CA ALA A 502 -30.56 -4.81 12.63
C ALA A 502 -31.92 -5.23 13.23
N LEU A 503 -32.96 -4.40 13.10
CA LEU A 503 -34.30 -4.74 13.54
C LEU A 503 -35.04 -5.63 12.54
N THR A 504 -34.90 -5.37 11.25
CA THR A 504 -35.69 -6.00 10.20
C THR A 504 -35.08 -7.30 9.68
N HIS A 505 -33.83 -7.63 10.06
CA HIS A 505 -33.17 -8.87 9.65
C HIS A 505 -32.97 -9.82 10.84
N ARG A 506 -32.99 -11.12 10.53
CA ARG A 506 -32.74 -12.18 11.51
C ARG A 506 -31.26 -12.14 11.91
N ARG A 507 -30.99 -12.19 13.22
CA ARG A 507 -29.64 -12.40 13.78
C ARG A 507 -29.62 -13.69 14.60
N CYS A 508 -28.46 -14.23 14.89
CA CYS A 508 -28.28 -15.50 15.62
C CYS A 508 -29.09 -15.55 16.95
N TYR A 509 -29.44 -14.38 17.53
CA TYR A 509 -30.09 -14.28 18.83
C TYR A 509 -31.47 -13.59 18.77
N LYS A 510 -31.94 -13.19 17.56
CA LYS A 510 -33.16 -12.38 17.44
C LYS A 510 -33.90 -12.66 16.14
N GLU A 511 -35.20 -12.93 16.22
CA GLU A 511 -36.09 -12.96 15.06
C GLU A 511 -36.26 -11.56 14.46
N ALA A 512 -36.46 -11.50 13.14
CA ALA A 512 -36.71 -10.27 12.43
C ALA A 512 -38.04 -9.63 12.83
N TRP A 513 -38.04 -8.33 13.02
CA TRP A 513 -39.26 -7.56 13.20
C TRP A 513 -39.86 -7.22 11.84
N SER A 514 -41.16 -6.99 11.82
CA SER A 514 -41.76 -6.37 10.65
C SER A 514 -41.26 -4.93 10.48
N VAL A 515 -41.25 -4.46 9.24
CA VAL A 515 -40.84 -3.08 8.93
C VAL A 515 -41.67 -2.06 9.76
N ASP A 516 -42.96 -2.32 9.93
CA ASP A 516 -43.84 -1.41 10.67
C ASP A 516 -43.54 -1.40 12.19
N GLU A 517 -43.08 -2.52 12.76
CA GLU A 517 -42.60 -2.57 14.16
C GLU A 517 -41.28 -1.82 14.29
N ALA A 518 -40.34 -2.00 13.35
CA ALA A 518 -39.07 -1.30 13.36
C ALA A 518 -39.28 0.22 13.26
N LEU A 519 -40.16 0.69 12.37
CA LEU A 519 -40.47 2.12 12.22
C LEU A 519 -41.11 2.70 13.50
N ARG A 520 -41.97 1.96 14.19
CA ARG A 520 -42.53 2.38 15.48
C ARG A 520 -41.44 2.55 16.55
N GLU A 521 -40.50 1.63 16.62
CA GLU A 521 -39.39 1.73 17.57
C GLU A 521 -38.48 2.90 17.25
N ILE A 522 -38.13 3.12 15.97
CA ILE A 522 -37.33 4.26 15.52
C ILE A 522 -38.03 5.58 15.91
N ALA A 523 -39.36 5.66 15.74
CA ALA A 523 -40.14 6.81 16.16
C ALA A 523 -40.12 7.03 17.70
N ASN A 524 -40.15 5.96 18.50
CA ASN A 524 -40.04 6.02 19.97
C ASN A 524 -38.66 6.50 20.44
N LEU A 525 -37.63 6.29 19.65
CA LEU A 525 -36.23 6.67 19.92
C LEU A 525 -35.86 8.06 19.36
N ARG A 526 -36.80 8.75 18.71
CA ARG A 526 -36.68 10.12 18.20
C ARG A 526 -36.26 11.09 19.34
N GLY A 527 -35.18 11.86 19.11
CA GLY A 527 -34.65 12.81 20.09
C GLY A 527 -33.92 12.17 21.27
N LYS A 528 -33.85 10.84 21.35
CA LYS A 528 -33.07 10.06 22.32
C LYS A 528 -31.88 9.40 21.65
N HIS A 529 -32.12 8.36 20.88
CA HIS A 529 -31.10 7.70 20.12
C HIS A 529 -30.79 8.49 18.83
N PHE A 530 -31.83 8.88 18.12
CA PHE A 530 -31.72 9.44 16.77
C PHE A 530 -32.03 10.93 16.72
N ASP A 531 -31.38 11.59 15.76
CA ASP A 531 -31.66 12.96 15.36
C ASP A 531 -33.15 13.12 14.99
N PRO A 532 -33.87 14.08 15.61
CA PRO A 532 -35.28 14.27 15.33
C PRO A 532 -35.61 14.54 13.86
N GLU A 533 -34.82 15.37 13.17
CA GLU A 533 -35.06 15.73 11.77
C GLU A 533 -34.83 14.53 10.85
N LEU A 534 -33.70 13.82 11.06
CA LEU A 534 -33.39 12.62 10.28
C LEU A 534 -34.39 11.50 10.52
N THR A 535 -34.89 11.37 11.75
CA THR A 535 -35.95 10.40 12.10
C THR A 535 -37.23 10.68 11.32
N ASP A 536 -37.68 11.94 11.27
CA ASP A 536 -38.87 12.31 10.53
C ASP A 536 -38.72 12.00 9.03
N LEU A 537 -37.57 12.36 8.42
CA LEU A 537 -37.26 12.03 7.04
C LEU A 537 -37.20 10.51 6.77
N PHE A 538 -36.68 9.75 7.72
CA PHE A 538 -36.56 8.29 7.60
C PHE A 538 -37.94 7.60 7.66
N LEU A 539 -38.82 8.06 8.53
CA LEU A 539 -40.21 7.57 8.63
C LEU A 539 -41.03 7.85 7.36
N GLU A 540 -40.70 8.89 6.60
CA GLU A 540 -41.28 9.15 5.28
C GLU A 540 -40.61 8.29 4.19
N LEU A 541 -39.29 8.14 4.26
CA LEU A 541 -38.47 7.46 3.24
C LEU A 541 -38.83 5.98 3.07
N ILE A 542 -38.92 5.24 4.18
CA ILE A 542 -39.13 3.78 4.10
C ILE A 542 -40.44 3.39 3.41
N PRO A 543 -41.61 4.00 3.72
CA PRO A 543 -42.84 3.77 2.95
C PRO A 543 -42.68 4.13 1.45
N GLU A 544 -42.01 5.22 1.12
CA GLU A 544 -41.75 5.61 -0.27
C GLU A 544 -40.89 4.57 -1.01
N LEU A 545 -39.84 4.05 -0.38
CA LEU A 545 -39.00 2.98 -0.96
C LEU A 545 -39.78 1.68 -1.16
N ARG A 546 -40.64 1.32 -0.21
CA ARG A 546 -41.53 0.14 -0.35
C ARG A 546 -42.56 0.27 -1.46
N LEU A 547 -42.98 1.48 -1.79
CA LEU A 547 -43.85 1.75 -2.94
C LEU A 547 -43.11 1.68 -4.27
N ARG A 548 -41.83 2.07 -4.30
CA ARG A 548 -40.99 2.06 -5.51
C ARG A 548 -40.43 0.66 -5.81
N HIS A 549 -40.18 -0.14 -4.79
CA HIS A 549 -39.51 -1.43 -4.90
C HIS A 549 -40.38 -2.53 -4.29
N GLU A 550 -40.70 -3.53 -5.08
CA GLU A 550 -41.52 -4.68 -4.66
C GLU A 550 -40.88 -5.44 -3.50
N ASN A 551 -39.55 -5.49 -3.45
CA ASN A 551 -38.77 -6.08 -2.36
C ASN A 551 -37.63 -5.12 -1.97
N LEU A 552 -37.77 -4.55 -0.77
CA LEU A 552 -36.82 -3.57 -0.24
C LEU A 552 -35.41 -4.18 -0.02
N ASP A 553 -35.35 -5.41 0.49
CA ASP A 553 -34.08 -6.10 0.78
C ASP A 553 -33.33 -6.43 -0.52
N LEU A 554 -34.08 -6.82 -1.59
CA LEU A 554 -33.49 -7.01 -2.91
C LEU A 554 -32.93 -5.71 -3.49
N TYR A 555 -33.57 -4.59 -3.23
CA TYR A 555 -33.09 -3.30 -3.68
C TYR A 555 -31.84 -2.87 -2.90
N LEU A 556 -31.89 -2.86 -1.57
CA LEU A 556 -30.80 -2.40 -0.72
C LEU A 556 -29.55 -3.31 -0.81
N GLY A 557 -29.74 -4.63 -0.95
CA GLY A 557 -28.65 -5.61 -1.09
C GLY A 557 -28.19 -5.85 -2.54
N ALA A 558 -28.62 -5.03 -3.53
CA ALA A 558 -28.30 -5.27 -4.93
C ALA A 558 -26.79 -5.27 -5.23
N GLU A 559 -26.02 -4.37 -4.61
CA GLU A 559 -24.58 -4.29 -4.80
C GLU A 559 -23.84 -5.45 -4.14
N ALA A 560 -24.29 -5.94 -2.98
CA ALA A 560 -23.72 -7.11 -2.32
C ALA A 560 -23.78 -8.35 -3.24
N ARG A 561 -24.91 -8.58 -3.90
CA ARG A 561 -25.11 -9.72 -4.81
C ARG A 561 -24.29 -9.66 -6.09
N ASN A 562 -23.77 -8.49 -6.46
CA ASN A 562 -22.86 -8.29 -7.58
C ASN A 562 -21.39 -8.21 -7.13
N ASN A 563 -21.12 -8.27 -5.82
CA ASN A 563 -19.78 -8.22 -5.28
C ASN A 563 -19.07 -9.57 -5.47
N GLU A 564 -17.94 -9.57 -6.21
CA GLU A 564 -17.19 -10.78 -6.54
C GLU A 564 -16.75 -11.57 -5.30
N PHE A 565 -16.37 -10.89 -4.22
CA PHE A 565 -15.92 -11.53 -2.98
C PHE A 565 -17.08 -12.28 -2.29
N ILE A 566 -18.28 -11.68 -2.23
CA ILE A 566 -19.47 -12.32 -1.65
C ILE A 566 -19.90 -13.52 -2.52
N MET A 567 -19.94 -13.34 -3.85
CA MET A 567 -20.29 -14.41 -4.78
C MET A 567 -19.35 -15.61 -4.71
N GLU A 568 -18.04 -15.37 -4.66
CA GLU A 568 -17.04 -16.44 -4.57
C GLU A 568 -17.15 -17.19 -3.23
N ARG A 569 -17.34 -16.46 -2.13
CA ARG A 569 -17.58 -17.06 -0.81
C ARG A 569 -18.82 -17.93 -0.80
N GLU A 570 -19.94 -17.46 -1.35
CA GLU A 570 -21.17 -18.25 -1.43
C GLU A 570 -21.02 -19.49 -2.31
N ARG A 571 -20.23 -19.38 -3.40
CA ARG A 571 -19.88 -20.51 -4.24
C ARG A 571 -19.13 -21.57 -3.45
N LEU A 572 -18.07 -21.16 -2.74
CA LEU A 572 -17.28 -22.04 -1.88
C LEU A 572 -18.11 -22.66 -0.76
N ALA A 573 -18.97 -21.89 -0.11
CA ALA A 573 -19.86 -22.40 0.93
C ALA A 573 -20.87 -23.44 0.38
N ARG A 574 -21.37 -23.25 -0.84
CA ARG A 574 -22.25 -24.23 -1.53
C ARG A 574 -21.49 -25.49 -1.90
N GLU A 575 -20.25 -25.40 -2.36
CA GLU A 575 -19.39 -26.55 -2.67
C GLU A 575 -19.08 -27.35 -1.40
N LEU A 576 -18.67 -26.70 -0.31
CA LEU A 576 -18.42 -27.33 0.99
C LEU A 576 -19.66 -28.02 1.58
N ARG A 577 -20.85 -27.42 1.46
CA ARG A 577 -22.11 -28.06 1.90
C ARG A 577 -22.48 -29.29 1.07
N LYS A 578 -22.14 -29.33 -0.23
CA LYS A 578 -22.33 -30.51 -1.07
C LYS A 578 -21.41 -31.65 -0.66
N ASP A 579 -20.16 -31.33 -0.32
CA ASP A 579 -19.17 -32.32 0.12
C ASP A 579 -19.48 -32.86 1.53
N LEU A 580 -19.99 -32.02 2.44
CA LEU A 580 -20.43 -32.42 3.78
C LEU A 580 -21.75 -33.18 3.78
N GLY A 581 -22.64 -32.94 2.80
CA GLY A 581 -23.91 -33.65 2.66
C GLY A 581 -23.80 -35.14 2.25
N THR A 582 -22.60 -35.61 1.93
CA THR A 582 -22.29 -37.03 1.66
C THR A 582 -21.80 -37.82 2.87
N TYR A 583 -21.56 -37.14 4.01
CA TYR A 583 -21.26 -37.78 5.29
C TYR A 583 -22.52 -37.81 6.16
N ASP A 584 -23.26 -38.91 6.04
CA ASP A 584 -24.34 -39.29 6.96
C ASP A 584 -23.67 -39.61 8.32
N LEU A 585 -23.67 -38.62 9.25
CA LEU A 585 -23.30 -38.83 10.65
C LEU A 585 -24.49 -39.60 11.28
N GLY A 586 -24.48 -40.92 11.12
CA GLY A 586 -25.29 -41.80 11.90
C GLY A 586 -24.96 -41.64 13.38
N VAL A 587 -25.78 -40.86 14.12
CA VAL A 587 -26.08 -41.01 15.56
C VAL A 587 -27.55 -40.69 15.75
#